data_e5a413f063bcc7977df3ed8fcc591051
#
_entry.id   e5a413f063bcc7977df3ed8fcc591051
#
_cell.length_a   1.000
_cell.length_b   1.000
_cell.length_c   1.000
_cell.angle_alpha   90.00
_cell.angle_beta   90.00
_cell.angle_gamma   90.00
#
_symmetry.space_group_name_H-M   'P 1'
#
loop_
_entity.id
_entity.type
_entity.pdbx_description
1 polymer ?
#
loop_
_entity_poly.entity_id
_entity_poly.type
_entity_poly.pdbx_seq_one_letter_code
_entity_poly.pdbx_strand_id
1 'polypeptide(L)'
;LGMTETMGLEGHSALIHTAAASNLGQMLNRICIDDGVALVNIVRREEHVKLLESQGATHVINSSAPDFRSDLVDAITTTGATVGFDAVGGGDLTTELLHAMEVAASSSGGEYSRYGSTTHKQLYIYGGLDRGPTVLRRNYGMAWGVAGWLLPNFLAKIGPERSEKLRRRVAAELTTTFASSYSHTLSL
;
A
#
# COMPACT_ATOMS: atom_id res chain seq x y z
N LEU A 1 -6.72 2.53 8.86
CA LEU A 1 -6.48 1.86 10.15
C LEU A 1 -6.27 0.35 9.99
N GLY A 2 -7.19 -0.41 9.39
CA GLY A 2 -7.02 -1.87 9.26
C GLY A 2 -5.74 -2.28 8.54
N MET A 3 -5.29 -1.53 7.55
CA MET A 3 -4.03 -1.77 6.82
C MET A 3 -2.80 -1.51 7.70
N THR A 4 -2.79 -0.42 8.47
CA THR A 4 -1.69 -0.10 9.40
C THR A 4 -1.63 -1.10 10.56
N GLU A 5 -2.78 -1.54 11.08
CA GLU A 5 -2.84 -2.62 12.08
C GLU A 5 -2.34 -3.97 11.51
N THR A 6 -2.73 -4.32 10.27
CA THR A 6 -2.22 -5.55 9.61
C THR A 6 -0.70 -5.48 9.47
N MET A 7 -0.17 -4.35 8.99
CA MET A 7 1.26 -4.09 8.89
C MET A 7 1.99 -4.37 10.21
N GLY A 8 1.53 -3.75 11.31
CA GLY A 8 2.17 -3.91 12.62
C GLY A 8 2.06 -5.33 13.18
N LEU A 9 0.89 -5.98 13.03
CA LEU A 9 0.68 -7.37 13.49
C LEU A 9 1.54 -8.39 12.76
N GLU A 10 1.92 -8.11 11.52
CA GLU A 10 2.73 -8.99 10.68
C GLU A 10 4.22 -8.63 10.67
N GLY A 11 4.61 -7.63 11.48
CA GLY A 11 6.01 -7.26 11.69
C GLY A 11 6.61 -6.41 10.57
N HIS A 12 5.78 -5.77 9.74
CA HIS A 12 6.22 -4.80 8.75
C HIS A 12 6.26 -3.38 9.36
N SER A 13 7.11 -2.50 8.83
CA SER A 13 7.32 -1.14 9.36
C SER A 13 6.83 -0.02 8.43
N ALA A 14 6.58 -0.33 7.17
CA ALA A 14 6.12 0.60 6.16
C ALA A 14 5.19 -0.10 5.17
N LEU A 15 4.35 0.66 4.46
CA LEU A 15 3.41 0.08 3.50
C LEU A 15 3.54 0.68 2.10
N ILE A 16 2.99 -0.08 1.12
CA ILE A 16 2.68 0.41 -0.22
C ILE A 16 1.17 0.38 -0.40
N HIS A 17 0.60 1.40 -1.03
CA HIS A 17 -0.82 1.45 -1.34
C HIS A 17 -1.07 1.89 -2.78
N THR A 18 -1.87 1.12 -3.53
CA THR A 18 -2.27 1.46 -4.90
C THR A 18 -3.58 2.25 -4.92
N ALA A 19 -3.89 2.90 -6.03
CA ALA A 19 -5.04 3.83 -6.16
C ALA A 19 -5.06 4.89 -5.04
N ALA A 20 -3.88 5.41 -4.66
CA ALA A 20 -3.65 6.21 -3.47
C ALA A 20 -4.39 7.57 -3.48
N ALA A 21 -4.78 8.08 -4.65
CA ALA A 21 -5.58 9.31 -4.74
C ALA A 21 -7.09 9.10 -4.51
N SER A 22 -7.55 7.85 -4.30
CA SER A 22 -8.94 7.60 -3.91
C SER A 22 -9.24 8.16 -2.50
N ASN A 23 -10.52 8.32 -2.15
CA ASN A 23 -10.89 8.77 -0.80
C ASN A 23 -10.24 7.90 0.29
N LEU A 24 -10.25 6.57 0.13
CA LEU A 24 -9.60 5.63 1.05
C LEU A 24 -8.09 5.87 1.10
N GLY A 25 -7.45 6.05 -0.06
CA GLY A 25 -6.01 6.29 -0.13
C GLY A 25 -5.59 7.59 0.53
N GLN A 26 -6.35 8.67 0.32
CA GLN A 26 -6.11 9.95 0.99
C GLN A 26 -6.31 9.86 2.52
N MET A 27 -7.30 9.09 2.99
CA MET A 27 -7.46 8.79 4.42
C MET A 27 -6.25 8.01 4.96
N LEU A 28 -5.79 6.99 4.22
CA LEU A 28 -4.62 6.21 4.61
C LEU A 28 -3.35 7.09 4.67
N ASN A 29 -3.18 7.99 3.70
CA ASN A 29 -2.06 8.93 3.69
C ASN A 29 -2.06 9.80 4.97
N ARG A 30 -3.21 10.38 5.34
CA ARG A 30 -3.34 11.16 6.59
C ARG A 30 -3.04 10.32 7.84
N ILE A 31 -3.59 9.09 7.92
CA ILE A 31 -3.31 8.16 9.02
C ILE A 31 -1.80 7.90 9.14
N CYS A 32 -1.14 7.61 8.03
CA CYS A 32 0.29 7.31 8.03
C CYS A 32 1.15 8.51 8.44
N ILE A 33 0.78 9.73 8.01
CA ILE A 33 1.44 10.96 8.44
C ILE A 33 1.27 11.16 9.96
N ASP A 34 0.04 11.05 10.46
CA ASP A 34 -0.29 11.24 11.88
C ASP A 34 0.40 10.20 12.78
N ASP A 35 0.50 8.96 12.31
CA ASP A 35 1.09 7.84 13.05
C ASP A 35 2.61 7.68 12.82
N GLY A 36 3.23 8.50 11.97
CA GLY A 36 4.65 8.40 11.64
C GLY A 36 5.02 7.14 10.86
N VAL A 37 4.10 6.57 10.08
CA VAL A 37 4.29 5.38 9.26
C VAL A 37 4.70 5.79 7.86
N ALA A 38 5.82 5.25 7.36
CA ALA A 38 6.22 5.48 5.98
C ALA A 38 5.26 4.78 4.99
N LEU A 39 4.79 5.54 3.99
CA LEU A 39 3.84 5.08 3.00
C LEU A 39 4.32 5.40 1.58
N VAL A 40 4.41 4.38 0.72
CA VAL A 40 4.63 4.54 -0.72
C VAL A 40 3.26 4.55 -1.42
N ASN A 41 2.89 5.72 -1.94
CA ASN A 41 1.63 5.93 -2.63
C ASN A 41 1.78 5.69 -4.14
N ILE A 42 1.00 4.78 -4.72
CA ILE A 42 1.00 4.51 -6.16
C ILE A 42 -0.23 5.12 -6.82
N VAL A 43 0.01 5.96 -7.80
CA VAL A 43 -1.02 6.63 -8.61
C VAL A 43 -0.75 6.46 -10.10
N ARG A 44 -1.70 6.85 -10.98
CA ARG A 44 -1.54 6.72 -12.44
C ARG A 44 -1.44 8.04 -13.20
N ARG A 45 -1.59 9.19 -12.52
CA ARG A 45 -1.68 10.49 -13.15
C ARG A 45 -0.87 11.51 -12.38
N GLU A 46 -0.26 12.43 -13.10
CA GLU A 46 0.54 13.50 -12.52
C GLU A 46 -0.27 14.43 -11.61
N GLU A 47 -1.53 14.67 -11.94
CA GLU A 47 -2.44 15.44 -11.08
C GLU A 47 -2.65 14.81 -9.70
N HIS A 48 -2.61 13.47 -9.63
CA HIS A 48 -2.73 12.73 -8.38
C HIS A 48 -1.43 12.74 -7.57
N VAL A 49 -0.28 12.83 -8.23
CA VAL A 49 1.02 13.05 -7.55
C VAL A 49 0.96 14.37 -6.80
N LYS A 50 0.67 15.46 -7.52
CA LYS A 50 0.56 16.81 -6.94
C LYS A 50 -0.49 16.90 -5.81
N LEU A 51 -1.62 16.21 -5.97
CA LEU A 51 -2.66 16.14 -4.94
C LEU A 51 -2.11 15.56 -3.63
N LEU A 52 -1.46 14.39 -3.69
CA LEU A 52 -0.96 13.72 -2.48
C LEU A 52 0.24 14.44 -1.87
N GLU A 53 1.13 15.00 -2.69
CA GLU A 53 2.24 15.84 -2.22
C GLU A 53 1.72 17.08 -1.49
N SER A 54 0.67 17.73 -2.01
CA SER A 54 0.02 18.86 -1.33
C SER A 54 -0.61 18.47 0.01
N GLN A 55 -0.88 17.17 0.23
CA GLN A 55 -1.37 16.61 1.48
C GLN A 55 -0.24 16.07 2.38
N GLY A 56 1.03 16.36 2.05
CA GLY A 56 2.19 15.97 2.84
C GLY A 56 2.74 14.57 2.55
N ALA A 57 2.29 13.88 1.50
CA ALA A 57 2.88 12.61 1.09
C ALA A 57 4.33 12.81 0.60
N THR A 58 5.27 12.00 1.08
CA THR A 58 6.69 12.08 0.73
C THR A 58 7.12 11.13 -0.37
N HIS A 59 6.40 10.02 -0.55
CA HIS A 59 6.68 9.01 -1.58
C HIS A 59 5.43 8.78 -2.41
N VAL A 60 5.36 9.44 -3.57
CA VAL A 60 4.24 9.31 -4.52
C VAL A 60 4.80 8.93 -5.88
N ILE A 61 4.44 7.74 -6.35
CA ILE A 61 5.01 7.15 -7.56
C ILE A 61 3.91 7.04 -8.63
N ASN A 62 4.19 7.60 -9.81
CA ASN A 62 3.29 7.51 -10.96
C ASN A 62 3.56 6.24 -11.76
N SER A 63 2.64 5.28 -11.70
CA SER A 63 2.80 3.98 -12.40
C SER A 63 2.73 4.07 -13.94
N SER A 64 2.39 5.24 -14.49
CA SER A 64 2.40 5.50 -15.94
C SER A 64 3.65 6.25 -16.40
N ALA A 65 4.54 6.67 -15.49
CA ALA A 65 5.78 7.35 -15.82
C ALA A 65 6.82 6.37 -16.39
N PRO A 66 7.72 6.83 -17.30
CA PRO A 66 8.79 5.98 -17.84
C PRO A 66 9.71 5.41 -16.75
N ASP A 67 9.97 6.19 -15.71
CA ASP A 67 10.90 5.86 -14.62
C ASP A 67 10.21 5.15 -13.45
N PHE A 68 8.95 4.69 -13.63
CA PHE A 68 8.14 4.04 -12.58
C PHE A 68 8.90 2.98 -11.79
N ARG A 69 9.64 2.09 -12.47
CA ARG A 69 10.33 0.97 -11.81
C ARG A 69 11.49 1.42 -10.94
N SER A 70 12.30 2.37 -11.43
CA SER A 70 13.41 2.93 -10.64
C SER A 70 12.89 3.70 -9.44
N ASP A 71 11.93 4.60 -9.64
CA ASP A 71 11.34 5.40 -8.57
C ASP A 71 10.68 4.52 -7.49
N LEU A 72 10.03 3.43 -7.90
CA LEU A 72 9.43 2.47 -6.98
C LEU A 72 10.49 1.76 -6.13
N VAL A 73 11.59 1.30 -6.74
CA VAL A 73 12.70 0.66 -6.01
C VAL A 73 13.33 1.64 -5.03
N ASP A 74 13.57 2.88 -5.43
CA ASP A 74 14.17 3.92 -4.59
C ASP A 74 13.27 4.27 -3.39
N ALA A 75 11.96 4.42 -3.63
CA ALA A 75 11.00 4.66 -2.56
C ALA A 75 10.91 3.48 -1.57
N ILE A 76 10.91 2.23 -2.07
CA ILE A 76 10.89 1.04 -1.23
C ILE A 76 12.21 0.89 -0.46
N THR A 77 13.35 1.16 -1.09
CA THR A 77 14.65 1.14 -0.42
C THR A 77 14.71 2.15 0.72
N THR A 78 14.18 3.34 0.49
CA THR A 78 14.16 4.42 1.49
C THR A 78 13.22 4.11 2.65
N THR A 79 12.05 3.54 2.38
CA THR A 79 11.01 3.29 3.40
C THR A 79 11.15 1.93 4.09
N GLY A 80 11.80 0.97 3.46
CA GLY A 80 11.84 -0.42 3.91
C GLY A 80 10.48 -1.13 3.79
N ALA A 81 9.60 -0.70 2.90
CA ALA A 81 8.27 -1.29 2.75
C ALA A 81 8.33 -2.72 2.20
N THR A 82 7.71 -3.65 2.93
CA THR A 82 7.64 -5.07 2.58
C THR A 82 6.21 -5.61 2.57
N VAL A 83 5.21 -4.75 2.80
CA VAL A 83 3.79 -5.07 2.65
C VAL A 83 3.10 -4.04 1.77
N GLY A 84 2.21 -4.50 0.90
CA GLY A 84 1.42 -3.63 0.04
C GLY A 84 -0.07 -4.00 0.05
N PHE A 85 -0.91 -2.99 -0.17
CA PHE A 85 -2.35 -3.14 -0.31
C PHE A 85 -2.77 -2.65 -1.69
N ASP A 86 -3.27 -3.58 -2.51
CA ASP A 86 -3.59 -3.35 -3.91
C ASP A 86 -5.09 -3.29 -4.15
N ALA A 87 -5.57 -2.11 -4.60
CA ALA A 87 -6.95 -1.89 -5.03
C ALA A 87 -7.16 -2.24 -6.51
N VAL A 88 -6.09 -2.39 -7.27
CA VAL A 88 -6.17 -2.62 -8.72
C VAL A 88 -6.46 -4.09 -9.01
N GLY A 89 -5.66 -4.98 -8.47
CA GLY A 89 -5.85 -6.43 -8.51
C GLY A 89 -5.38 -7.11 -9.79
N GLY A 90 -5.76 -6.60 -10.96
CA GLY A 90 -5.38 -7.18 -12.26
C GLY A 90 -4.11 -6.60 -12.85
N GLY A 91 -3.65 -7.19 -13.96
CA GLY A 91 -2.46 -6.76 -14.69
C GLY A 91 -1.14 -7.10 -14.01
N ASP A 92 -0.12 -6.30 -14.32
CA ASP A 92 1.26 -6.53 -13.90
C ASP A 92 1.66 -5.81 -12.60
N LEU A 93 0.80 -4.95 -12.03
CA LEU A 93 1.19 -4.10 -10.91
C LEU A 93 1.63 -4.91 -9.69
N THR A 94 0.90 -5.97 -9.35
CA THR A 94 1.26 -6.91 -8.27
C THR A 94 2.70 -7.45 -8.42
N THR A 95 3.06 -7.89 -9.62
CA THR A 95 4.41 -8.44 -9.89
C THR A 95 5.49 -7.36 -9.86
N GLU A 96 5.19 -6.14 -10.32
CA GLU A 96 6.13 -5.01 -10.26
C GLU A 96 6.41 -4.59 -8.79
N LEU A 97 5.38 -4.54 -7.94
CA LEU A 97 5.53 -4.23 -6.51
C LEU A 97 6.39 -5.27 -5.79
N LEU A 98 6.09 -6.56 -5.98
CA LEU A 98 6.87 -7.65 -5.37
C LEU A 98 8.32 -7.68 -5.86
N HIS A 99 8.54 -7.41 -7.15
CA HIS A 99 9.87 -7.33 -7.74
C HIS A 99 10.68 -6.16 -7.15
N ALA A 100 10.08 -4.99 -7.04
CA ALA A 100 10.75 -3.83 -6.46
C ALA A 100 11.10 -4.04 -4.97
N MET A 101 10.22 -4.69 -4.19
CA MET A 101 10.53 -5.11 -2.82
C MET A 101 11.73 -6.08 -2.77
N GLU A 102 11.83 -7.02 -3.72
CA GLU A 102 12.97 -7.97 -3.79
C GLU A 102 14.27 -7.25 -4.15
N VAL A 103 14.23 -6.34 -5.14
CA VAL A 103 15.41 -5.57 -5.54
C VAL A 103 15.91 -4.73 -4.35
N ALA A 104 15.03 -4.03 -3.66
CA ALA A 104 15.36 -3.24 -2.48
C ALA A 104 15.96 -4.11 -1.36
N ALA A 105 15.35 -5.27 -1.06
CA ALA A 105 15.85 -6.18 -0.04
C ALA A 105 17.20 -6.79 -0.38
N SER A 106 17.45 -7.11 -1.65
CA SER A 106 18.72 -7.69 -2.13
C SER A 106 19.85 -6.67 -2.19
N SER A 107 19.54 -5.38 -2.37
CA SER A 107 20.53 -4.29 -2.42
C SER A 107 21.07 -3.90 -1.05
N SER A 108 20.41 -4.31 0.03
CA SER A 108 20.76 -3.93 1.41
C SER A 108 21.94 -4.70 2.03
N GLY A 109 22.78 -5.37 1.22
CA GLY A 109 24.08 -5.90 1.65
C GLY A 109 24.10 -7.35 2.17
N GLY A 110 23.14 -8.17 1.79
CA GLY A 110 23.15 -9.61 2.07
C GLY A 110 24.11 -10.40 1.18
N GLU A 111 24.54 -11.59 1.63
CA GLU A 111 25.25 -12.54 0.78
C GLU A 111 24.39 -12.91 -0.45
N TYR A 112 25.07 -13.10 -1.59
CA TYR A 112 24.38 -13.55 -2.81
C TYR A 112 23.67 -14.89 -2.57
N SER A 113 22.35 -14.90 -2.79
CA SER A 113 21.54 -16.10 -2.74
C SER A 113 20.85 -16.35 -4.09
N ARG A 114 21.04 -17.55 -4.63
CA ARG A 114 20.32 -18.00 -5.83
C ARG A 114 18.79 -18.06 -5.64
N TYR A 115 18.32 -18.02 -4.41
CA TYR A 115 16.91 -18.08 -4.05
C TYR A 115 16.31 -16.71 -3.72
N GLY A 116 17.11 -15.62 -3.84
CA GLY A 116 16.72 -14.27 -3.49
C GLY A 116 16.87 -13.95 -2.00
N SER A 117 16.30 -12.82 -1.60
CA SER A 117 16.33 -12.38 -0.20
C SER A 117 15.47 -13.27 0.71
N THR A 118 15.81 -13.32 1.99
CA THR A 118 14.99 -13.96 3.04
C THR A 118 13.90 -13.06 3.60
N THR A 119 13.88 -11.80 3.20
CA THR A 119 12.86 -10.83 3.61
C THR A 119 11.51 -11.22 3.03
N HIS A 120 10.51 -11.46 3.90
CA HIS A 120 9.17 -11.77 3.45
C HIS A 120 8.49 -10.53 2.86
N LYS A 121 7.95 -10.68 1.66
CA LYS A 121 7.20 -9.66 0.93
C LYS A 121 5.75 -10.07 0.84
N GLN A 122 4.83 -9.24 1.30
CA GLN A 122 3.40 -9.55 1.29
C GLN A 122 2.63 -8.54 0.44
N LEU A 123 1.77 -9.02 -0.44
CA LEU A 123 0.82 -8.17 -1.14
C LEU A 123 -0.61 -8.64 -0.88
N TYR A 124 -1.45 -7.69 -0.46
CA TYR A 124 -2.86 -7.90 -0.21
C TYR A 124 -3.72 -7.25 -1.30
N ILE A 125 -4.45 -8.06 -2.05
CA ILE A 125 -5.46 -7.57 -3.00
C ILE A 125 -6.77 -7.38 -2.24
N TYR A 126 -7.26 -6.13 -2.18
CA TYR A 126 -8.51 -5.79 -1.51
C TYR A 126 -9.55 -5.15 -2.43
N GLY A 127 -9.17 -4.88 -3.68
CA GLY A 127 -10.02 -4.29 -4.71
C GLY A 127 -9.88 -5.01 -6.05
N GLY A 128 -10.64 -4.58 -7.03
CA GLY A 128 -10.67 -5.12 -8.40
C GLY A 128 -10.99 -4.03 -9.40
N LEU A 129 -10.24 -2.92 -9.35
CA LEU A 129 -10.38 -1.84 -10.34
C LEU A 129 -9.99 -2.32 -11.75
N ASP A 130 -9.04 -3.24 -11.83
CA ASP A 130 -8.78 -4.05 -13.02
C ASP A 130 -9.31 -5.47 -12.76
N ARG A 131 -10.21 -5.93 -13.62
CA ARG A 131 -10.84 -7.28 -13.54
C ARG A 131 -10.09 -8.35 -14.36
N GLY A 132 -8.98 -7.96 -15.00
CA GLY A 132 -8.10 -8.88 -15.68
C GLY A 132 -7.37 -9.82 -14.72
N PRO A 133 -6.65 -10.81 -15.25
CA PRO A 133 -5.85 -11.72 -14.46
C PRO A 133 -4.75 -10.97 -13.69
N THR A 134 -4.47 -11.39 -12.47
CA THR A 134 -3.26 -10.96 -11.74
C THR A 134 -2.05 -11.72 -12.27
N VAL A 135 -1.07 -11.01 -12.80
CA VAL A 135 0.13 -11.64 -13.38
C VAL A 135 1.21 -11.79 -12.31
N LEU A 136 1.73 -13.01 -12.14
CA LEU A 136 2.82 -13.33 -11.22
C LEU A 136 4.00 -13.91 -12.00
N ARG A 137 5.05 -13.09 -12.26
CA ARG A 137 6.26 -13.52 -12.99
C ARG A 137 7.24 -14.31 -12.14
N ARG A 138 7.09 -14.30 -10.81
CA ARG A 138 7.90 -15.06 -9.83
C ARG A 138 9.40 -14.77 -9.88
N ASN A 139 9.78 -13.52 -10.19
CA ASN A 139 11.15 -13.02 -10.24
C ASN A 139 11.50 -12.15 -9.00
N TYR A 140 10.97 -12.53 -7.84
CA TYR A 140 11.10 -11.79 -6.58
C TYR A 140 11.48 -12.70 -5.41
N GLY A 141 12.40 -13.64 -5.66
CA GLY A 141 12.87 -14.59 -4.66
C GLY A 141 11.84 -15.63 -4.25
N MET A 142 12.02 -16.25 -3.08
CA MET A 142 11.14 -17.33 -2.59
C MET A 142 10.36 -16.96 -1.31
N ALA A 143 10.62 -15.78 -0.71
CA ALA A 143 9.96 -15.34 0.50
C ALA A 143 8.88 -14.27 0.18
N TRP A 144 7.71 -14.71 -0.31
CA TRP A 144 6.63 -13.81 -0.68
C TRP A 144 5.25 -14.45 -0.55
N GLY A 145 4.22 -13.61 -0.45
CA GLY A 145 2.82 -14.00 -0.47
C GLY A 145 1.95 -13.00 -1.24
N VAL A 146 0.89 -13.51 -1.86
CA VAL A 146 -0.23 -12.71 -2.37
C VAL A 146 -1.51 -13.29 -1.80
N ALA A 147 -2.33 -12.45 -1.20
CA ALA A 147 -3.57 -12.87 -0.55
C ALA A 147 -4.69 -11.84 -0.76
N GLY A 148 -5.93 -12.28 -0.60
CA GLY A 148 -7.07 -11.36 -0.46
C GLY A 148 -7.10 -10.71 0.92
N TRP A 149 -7.53 -9.44 1.01
CA TRP A 149 -7.75 -8.76 2.27
C TRP A 149 -9.16 -8.16 2.31
N LEU A 150 -9.87 -8.42 3.38
CA LEU A 150 -11.23 -7.92 3.58
C LEU A 150 -11.43 -7.42 5.01
N LEU A 151 -11.92 -6.21 5.16
CA LEU A 151 -12.09 -5.56 6.47
C LEU A 151 -12.92 -6.38 7.48
N PRO A 152 -14.09 -6.96 7.15
CA PRO A 152 -14.84 -7.79 8.11
C PRO A 152 -14.04 -8.98 8.63
N ASN A 153 -13.29 -9.67 7.77
CA ASN A 153 -12.45 -10.80 8.16
C ASN A 153 -11.30 -10.36 9.07
N PHE A 154 -10.69 -9.21 8.75
CA PHE A 154 -9.65 -8.60 9.58
C PHE A 154 -10.21 -8.23 10.97
N LEU A 155 -11.36 -7.57 11.05
CA LEU A 155 -11.99 -7.20 12.33
C LEU A 155 -12.34 -8.43 13.19
N ALA A 156 -12.80 -9.51 12.57
CA ALA A 156 -13.02 -10.78 13.25
C ALA A 156 -11.71 -11.37 13.82
N LYS A 157 -10.61 -11.30 13.04
CA LYS A 157 -9.28 -11.78 13.43
C LYS A 157 -8.71 -11.03 14.64
N ILE A 158 -8.83 -9.70 14.67
CA ILE A 158 -8.28 -8.88 15.77
C ILE A 158 -9.17 -8.86 17.04
N GLY A 159 -10.39 -9.32 16.92
CA GLY A 159 -11.34 -9.41 18.03
C GLY A 159 -12.06 -8.09 18.38
N PRO A 160 -13.03 -8.17 19.29
CA PRO A 160 -13.95 -7.05 19.55
C PRO A 160 -13.26 -5.85 20.21
N GLU A 161 -12.33 -6.07 21.14
CA GLU A 161 -11.67 -4.99 21.87
C GLU A 161 -10.82 -4.09 20.94
N ARG A 162 -9.96 -4.69 20.11
CA ARG A 162 -9.17 -3.95 19.12
C ARG A 162 -10.06 -3.29 18.07
N SER A 163 -11.08 -4.00 17.59
CA SER A 163 -12.06 -3.46 16.65
C SER A 163 -12.76 -2.22 17.19
N GLU A 164 -13.13 -2.24 18.48
CA GLU A 164 -13.76 -1.08 19.12
C GLU A 164 -12.81 0.11 19.26
N LYS A 165 -11.53 -0.13 19.57
CA LYS A 165 -10.51 0.93 19.56
C LYS A 165 -10.42 1.62 18.21
N LEU A 166 -10.41 0.85 17.10
CA LEU A 166 -10.39 1.41 15.75
C LEU A 166 -11.64 2.23 15.46
N ARG A 167 -12.83 1.75 15.83
CA ARG A 167 -14.09 2.49 15.66
C ARG A 167 -14.09 3.81 16.41
N ARG A 168 -13.60 3.83 17.64
CA ARG A 168 -13.48 5.08 18.44
C ARG A 168 -12.58 6.10 17.77
N ARG A 169 -11.45 5.66 17.21
CA ARG A 169 -10.57 6.55 16.45
C ARG A 169 -11.28 7.12 15.22
N VAL A 170 -11.99 6.28 14.45
CA VAL A 170 -12.78 6.75 13.31
C VAL A 170 -13.81 7.78 13.75
N ALA A 171 -14.54 7.54 14.83
CA ALA A 171 -15.55 8.47 15.33
C ALA A 171 -14.95 9.82 15.80
N ALA A 172 -13.79 9.75 16.46
CA ALA A 172 -13.10 10.96 16.94
C ALA A 172 -12.52 11.83 15.82
N GLU A 173 -12.09 11.21 14.72
CA GLU A 173 -11.39 11.86 13.60
C GLU A 173 -12.27 11.97 12.33
N LEU A 174 -13.60 11.82 12.45
CA LEU A 174 -14.53 11.71 11.31
C LEU A 174 -14.45 12.91 10.36
N THR A 175 -14.28 14.12 10.89
CA THR A 175 -14.24 15.37 10.13
C THR A 175 -12.82 15.84 9.77
N THR A 176 -11.80 15.09 10.13
CA THR A 176 -10.37 15.38 9.87
C THR A 176 -9.75 14.26 9.05
N THR A 177 -9.12 13.29 9.69
CA THR A 177 -8.41 12.17 9.06
C THR A 177 -9.32 11.35 8.13
N PHE A 178 -10.58 11.13 8.52
CA PHE A 178 -11.57 10.38 7.74
C PHE A 178 -12.51 11.26 6.92
N ALA A 179 -12.27 12.56 6.85
CA ALA A 179 -13.05 13.46 6.00
C ALA A 179 -12.95 13.03 4.53
N SER A 180 -14.08 12.99 3.84
CA SER A 180 -14.16 12.72 2.41
C SER A 180 -14.92 13.86 1.71
N SER A 181 -14.61 14.08 0.44
CA SER A 181 -15.29 15.05 -0.39
C SER A 181 -15.80 14.39 -1.67
N TYR A 182 -16.92 14.87 -2.18
CA TYR A 182 -17.43 14.49 -3.49
C TYR A 182 -16.90 15.46 -4.55
N SER A 183 -16.39 14.92 -5.64
CA SER A 183 -15.93 15.72 -6.78
C SER A 183 -17.09 16.25 -7.63
N HIS A 184 -18.22 15.52 -7.64
CA HIS A 184 -19.42 15.88 -8.39
C HIS A 184 -20.68 15.49 -7.64
N THR A 185 -21.70 16.34 -7.73
CA THR A 185 -23.08 16.04 -7.31
C THR A 185 -23.94 15.99 -8.56
N LEU A 186 -24.57 14.85 -8.81
CA LEU A 186 -25.50 14.67 -9.92
C LEU A 186 -26.93 14.73 -9.36
N SER A 187 -27.81 15.49 -10.01
CA SER A 187 -29.27 15.39 -9.77
C SER A 187 -29.81 14.12 -10.43
N LEU A 188 -30.71 13.44 -9.77
CA LEU A 188 -31.50 12.33 -10.32
C LEU A 188 -32.49 12.84 -11.33
#